data_d88fc6ac8dbdbed861a637d850d6e3e8
#
_entry.id   d88fc6ac8dbdbed861a637d850d6e3e8
#
_cell.length_a   1.000
_cell.length_b   1.000
_cell.length_c   1.000
_cell.angle_alpha   90.00
_cell.angle_beta   90.00
_cell.angle_gamma   90.00
#
_symmetry.space_group_name_H-M   'P 1'
#
loop_
_entity.id
_entity.type
_entity.pdbx_description
1 polymer ?
#
loop_
_entity_poly.entity_id
_entity_poly.type
_entity_poly.pdbx_seq_one_letter_code
_entity_poly.pdbx_strand_id
1 'polypeptide(L)'
;MADVTSLVVPDDIKPRDGRFGCGPSKVRLEALAALAASGTSLMGTSHRQAPVKDLVRRIRVGLAELFDLPEGYEVILGNGGSTAFWDVAALGLVRTRSQHLAFGEFSAKFAAVTKAAPFLGDPTVISAPAGDAPAARAEADVDVYAWAHNETSTGVAVPVTRPSGATADQLVLVDATSAAGGLPGTPSPPPDHQSSG
;
A
#
# COMPACT_ATOMS: atom_id res chain seq x y z
N MET A 1 -23.26 6.91 32.41
CA MET A 1 -21.94 6.60 31.87
C MET A 1 -21.26 5.63 32.81
N ALA A 2 -20.90 4.42 32.36
CA ALA A 2 -20.13 3.51 33.20
C ALA A 2 -18.74 4.13 33.43
N ASP A 3 -18.29 4.08 34.70
CA ASP A 3 -16.97 4.58 35.05
C ASP A 3 -15.89 3.69 34.41
N VAL A 4 -15.30 4.16 33.33
CA VAL A 4 -14.23 3.44 32.58
C VAL A 4 -12.96 3.26 33.42
N THR A 5 -12.81 3.96 34.54
CA THR A 5 -11.63 3.84 35.43
C THR A 5 -11.60 2.54 36.22
N SER A 6 -12.70 1.77 36.24
CA SER A 6 -12.79 0.48 36.92
C SER A 6 -12.53 -0.74 36.01
N LEU A 7 -12.30 -0.55 34.70
CA LEU A 7 -12.05 -1.65 33.79
C LEU A 7 -10.62 -2.21 34.00
N VAL A 8 -10.55 -3.40 34.57
CA VAL A 8 -9.29 -4.14 34.77
C VAL A 8 -9.20 -5.24 33.72
N VAL A 9 -8.22 -5.17 32.86
CA VAL A 9 -7.92 -6.23 31.89
C VAL A 9 -7.23 -7.38 32.64
N PRO A 10 -7.74 -8.63 32.60
CA PRO A 10 -7.10 -9.79 33.22
C PRO A 10 -5.67 -10.00 32.69
N ASP A 11 -4.76 -10.44 33.57
CA ASP A 11 -3.35 -10.56 33.23
C ASP A 11 -3.07 -11.66 32.16
N ASP A 12 -3.90 -12.68 32.10
CA ASP A 12 -3.81 -13.80 31.15
C ASP A 12 -4.11 -13.40 29.71
N ILE A 13 -4.88 -12.31 29.50
CA ILE A 13 -5.15 -11.77 28.16
C ILE A 13 -4.32 -10.53 27.83
N LYS A 14 -3.51 -10.02 28.77
CA LYS A 14 -2.60 -8.93 28.50
C LYS A 14 -1.48 -9.37 27.56
N PRO A 15 -1.14 -8.61 26.51
CA PRO A 15 0.00 -8.93 25.69
C PRO A 15 1.30 -8.81 26.51
N ARG A 16 2.25 -9.72 26.29
CA ARG A 16 3.59 -9.66 26.92
C ARG A 16 4.33 -8.38 26.56
N ASP A 17 4.05 -7.85 25.38
CA ASP A 17 4.60 -6.60 24.86
C ASP A 17 3.44 -5.80 24.27
N GLY A 18 3.12 -4.68 24.89
CA GLY A 18 1.98 -3.83 24.54
C GLY A 18 2.24 -2.83 23.43
N ARG A 19 3.33 -2.98 22.67
CA ARG A 19 3.63 -2.09 21.53
C ARG A 19 2.76 -2.41 20.33
N PHE A 20 1.65 -1.70 20.18
CA PHE A 20 0.67 -1.80 19.10
C PHE A 20 0.45 -0.45 18.39
N GLY A 21 1.50 0.36 18.28
CA GLY A 21 1.41 1.64 17.59
C GLY A 21 1.28 1.46 16.07
N CYS A 22 0.67 2.44 15.42
CA CYS A 22 0.54 2.51 13.95
C CYS A 22 1.85 2.89 13.23
N GLY A 23 2.97 2.80 13.88
CA GLY A 23 4.30 2.97 13.36
C GLY A 23 5.22 2.02 14.12
N PRO A 24 5.87 2.43 15.23
CA PRO A 24 6.67 1.52 16.03
C PRO A 24 5.83 0.37 16.56
N SER A 25 6.22 -0.85 16.23
CA SER A 25 5.55 -2.06 16.66
C SER A 25 6.54 -3.07 17.21
N LYS A 26 6.03 -4.17 17.76
CA LYS A 26 6.85 -5.24 18.33
C LYS A 26 7.74 -5.87 17.27
N VAL A 27 9.04 -5.95 17.56
CA VAL A 27 10.01 -6.73 16.78
C VAL A 27 10.18 -8.10 17.42
N ARG A 28 10.12 -9.16 16.63
CA ARG A 28 10.36 -10.53 17.12
C ARG A 28 11.84 -10.72 17.44
N LEU A 29 12.13 -11.18 18.65
CA LEU A 29 13.52 -11.43 19.10
C LEU A 29 14.23 -12.47 18.24
N GLU A 30 13.49 -13.48 17.75
CA GLU A 30 14.00 -14.53 16.87
C GLU A 30 14.51 -13.94 15.54
N ALA A 31 13.85 -12.91 15.02
CA ALA A 31 14.28 -12.22 13.80
C ALA A 31 15.62 -11.48 14.00
N LEU A 32 15.78 -10.84 15.16
CA LEU A 32 17.05 -10.19 15.51
C LEU A 32 18.18 -11.21 15.72
N ALA A 33 17.88 -12.34 16.39
CA ALA A 33 18.85 -13.41 16.60
C ALA A 33 19.27 -14.05 15.25
N ALA A 34 18.33 -14.30 14.35
CA ALA A 34 18.60 -14.81 13.01
C ALA A 34 19.47 -13.84 12.18
N LEU A 35 19.19 -12.54 12.25
CA LEU A 35 20.01 -11.54 11.59
C LEU A 35 21.43 -11.51 12.16
N ALA A 36 21.57 -11.52 13.49
CA ALA A 36 22.88 -11.55 14.15
C ALA A 36 23.66 -12.83 13.78
N ALA A 37 23.00 -13.99 13.73
CA ALA A 37 23.61 -15.26 13.36
C ALA A 37 24.04 -15.32 11.89
N SER A 38 23.45 -14.50 11.00
CA SER A 38 23.88 -14.44 9.60
C SER A 38 25.31 -13.89 9.44
N GLY A 39 25.76 -13.07 10.38
CA GLY A 39 27.12 -12.55 10.44
C GLY A 39 27.65 -12.13 9.06
N THR A 40 28.90 -12.44 8.78
CA THR A 40 29.56 -12.11 7.51
C THR A 40 29.13 -13.01 6.34
N SER A 41 28.33 -14.05 6.58
CA SER A 41 27.82 -14.91 5.50
C SER A 41 26.82 -14.19 4.58
N LEU A 42 26.15 -13.16 5.12
CA LEU A 42 25.21 -12.31 4.37
C LEU A 42 25.62 -10.85 4.41
N MET A 43 25.92 -10.32 5.64
CA MET A 43 26.27 -8.91 5.81
C MET A 43 27.62 -8.60 5.13
N GLY A 44 27.64 -7.51 4.37
CA GLY A 44 28.83 -7.15 3.57
C GLY A 44 28.98 -7.92 2.26
N THR A 45 28.08 -8.87 1.97
CA THR A 45 28.06 -9.60 0.70
C THR A 45 27.44 -8.76 -0.40
N SER A 46 28.03 -8.74 -1.58
CA SER A 46 27.52 -8.01 -2.72
C SER A 46 26.12 -8.46 -3.13
N HIS A 47 25.24 -7.51 -3.45
CA HIS A 47 23.90 -7.79 -3.98
C HIS A 47 23.92 -8.63 -5.29
N ARG A 48 25.06 -8.74 -5.96
CA ARG A 48 25.23 -9.58 -7.16
C ARG A 48 25.53 -11.04 -6.84
N GLN A 49 25.86 -11.35 -5.59
CA GLN A 49 26.18 -12.70 -5.13
C GLN A 49 24.92 -13.51 -4.82
N ALA A 50 25.01 -14.83 -4.98
CA ALA A 50 23.90 -15.76 -4.79
C ALA A 50 23.20 -15.62 -3.42
N PRO A 51 23.87 -15.51 -2.27
CA PRO A 51 23.20 -15.39 -0.98
C PRO A 51 22.22 -14.23 -0.90
N VAL A 52 22.59 -13.05 -1.44
CA VAL A 52 21.72 -11.88 -1.42
C VAL A 52 20.60 -11.99 -2.47
N LYS A 53 20.92 -12.47 -3.67
CA LYS A 53 19.89 -12.72 -4.71
C LYS A 53 18.84 -13.72 -4.23
N ASP A 54 19.25 -14.79 -3.55
CA ASP A 54 18.33 -15.80 -3.02
C ASP A 54 17.46 -15.25 -1.90
N LEU A 55 17.99 -14.37 -1.05
CA LEU A 55 17.20 -13.69 -0.03
C LEU A 55 16.11 -12.82 -0.67
N VAL A 56 16.46 -12.00 -1.67
CA VAL A 56 15.51 -11.17 -2.41
C VAL A 56 14.44 -12.04 -3.09
N ARG A 57 14.86 -13.12 -3.75
CA ARG A 57 13.92 -14.06 -4.38
C ARG A 57 12.94 -14.64 -3.36
N ARG A 58 13.42 -15.11 -2.20
CA ARG A 58 12.57 -15.65 -1.13
C ARG A 58 11.56 -14.64 -0.61
N ILE A 59 11.97 -13.36 -0.46
CA ILE A 59 11.06 -12.28 -0.03
C ILE A 59 9.96 -12.09 -1.09
N ARG A 60 10.34 -11.99 -2.37
CA ARG A 60 9.38 -11.78 -3.46
C ARG A 60 8.37 -12.94 -3.55
N VAL A 61 8.84 -14.18 -3.49
CA VAL A 61 7.96 -15.36 -3.51
C VAL A 61 7.05 -15.39 -2.29
N GLY A 62 7.60 -15.20 -1.08
CA GLY A 62 6.78 -15.21 0.14
C GLY A 62 5.73 -14.08 0.19
N LEU A 63 6.01 -12.90 -0.36
CA LEU A 63 5.00 -11.83 -0.48
C LEU A 63 3.96 -12.15 -1.55
N ALA A 64 4.36 -12.75 -2.67
CA ALA A 64 3.42 -13.18 -3.70
C ALA A 64 2.45 -14.25 -3.16
N GLU A 65 2.95 -15.22 -2.41
CA GLU A 65 2.14 -16.24 -1.73
C GLU A 65 1.25 -15.63 -0.64
N LEU A 66 1.80 -14.73 0.19
CA LEU A 66 1.05 -14.07 1.28
C LEU A 66 -0.16 -13.28 0.77
N PHE A 67 -0.02 -12.61 -0.36
CA PHE A 67 -1.05 -11.78 -0.96
C PHE A 67 -1.86 -12.49 -2.05
N ASP A 68 -1.60 -13.78 -2.29
CA ASP A 68 -2.26 -14.55 -3.35
C ASP A 68 -2.28 -13.77 -4.69
N LEU A 69 -1.09 -13.30 -5.10
CA LEU A 69 -0.99 -12.43 -6.27
C LEU A 69 -1.40 -13.18 -7.54
N PRO A 70 -2.30 -12.61 -8.35
CA PRO A 70 -2.68 -13.19 -9.63
C PRO A 70 -1.49 -13.30 -10.60
N GLU A 71 -1.63 -14.17 -11.59
CA GLU A 71 -0.67 -14.25 -12.68
C GLU A 71 -0.49 -12.86 -13.35
N GLY A 72 0.75 -12.53 -13.70
CA GLY A 72 1.10 -11.23 -14.29
C GLY A 72 1.47 -10.15 -13.26
N TYR A 73 1.27 -10.41 -11.95
CA TYR A 73 1.73 -9.48 -10.92
C TYR A 73 3.14 -9.79 -10.45
N GLU A 74 3.91 -8.78 -10.15
CA GLU A 74 5.25 -8.90 -9.60
C GLU A 74 5.44 -8.09 -8.32
N VAL A 75 6.21 -8.66 -7.38
CA VAL A 75 6.68 -7.93 -6.21
C VAL A 75 7.95 -7.17 -6.56
N ILE A 76 7.92 -5.85 -6.43
CA ILE A 76 9.08 -4.97 -6.63
C ILE A 76 9.48 -4.41 -5.27
N LEU A 77 10.76 -4.58 -4.91
CA LEU A 77 11.33 -4.03 -3.69
C LEU A 77 11.99 -2.69 -3.97
N GLY A 78 11.67 -1.69 -3.16
CA GLY A 78 12.25 -0.35 -3.24
C GLY A 78 12.54 0.23 -1.87
N ASN A 79 13.30 1.31 -1.82
CA ASN A 79 13.50 2.10 -0.62
C ASN A 79 12.39 3.14 -0.48
N GLY A 80 12.01 3.45 0.74
CA GLY A 80 11.03 4.47 1.07
C GLY A 80 9.71 3.89 1.59
N GLY A 81 8.75 4.75 1.85
CA GLY A 81 7.38 4.42 2.25
C GLY A 81 6.38 5.02 1.27
N SER A 82 5.17 5.35 1.75
CA SER A 82 4.10 5.94 0.94
C SER A 82 4.55 7.14 0.13
N THR A 83 5.31 8.06 0.72
CA THR A 83 5.79 9.27 0.03
C THR A 83 6.62 8.94 -1.20
N ALA A 84 7.55 7.98 -1.09
CA ALA A 84 8.34 7.53 -2.23
C ALA A 84 7.47 6.89 -3.33
N PHE A 85 6.44 6.14 -2.93
CA PHE A 85 5.47 5.58 -3.88
C PHE A 85 4.67 6.67 -4.59
N TRP A 86 4.23 7.73 -3.88
CA TRP A 86 3.51 8.85 -4.50
C TRP A 86 4.38 9.61 -5.50
N ASP A 87 5.66 9.82 -5.17
CA ASP A 87 6.64 10.43 -6.09
C ASP A 87 6.82 9.56 -7.34
N VAL A 88 7.00 8.24 -7.18
CA VAL A 88 7.10 7.30 -8.30
C VAL A 88 5.82 7.33 -9.16
N ALA A 89 4.65 7.39 -8.53
CA ALA A 89 3.38 7.48 -9.23
C ALA A 89 3.29 8.76 -10.08
N ALA A 90 3.58 9.92 -9.48
CA ALA A 90 3.54 11.21 -10.18
C ALA A 90 4.59 11.34 -11.29
N LEU A 91 5.81 10.80 -11.07
CA LEU A 91 6.93 10.95 -12.01
C LEU A 91 6.96 9.90 -13.12
N GLY A 92 6.37 8.72 -12.90
CA GLY A 92 6.55 7.58 -13.82
C GLY A 92 5.29 6.83 -14.24
N LEU A 93 4.18 6.96 -13.50
CA LEU A 93 2.96 6.20 -13.76
C LEU A 93 1.81 7.07 -14.28
N VAL A 94 1.67 8.30 -13.78
CA VAL A 94 0.73 9.28 -14.35
C VAL A 94 1.37 9.89 -15.58
N ARG A 95 0.70 9.79 -16.73
CA ARG A 95 1.19 10.33 -18.01
C ARG A 95 0.64 11.70 -18.33
N THR A 96 -0.63 11.90 -18.06
CA THR A 96 -1.34 13.15 -18.36
C THR A 96 -2.07 13.69 -17.16
N ARG A 97 -2.99 12.94 -16.57
CA ARG A 97 -3.87 13.40 -15.51
C ARG A 97 -4.39 12.24 -14.67
N SER A 98 -4.63 12.47 -13.40
CA SER A 98 -5.13 11.47 -12.46
C SER A 98 -6.45 11.88 -11.80
N GLN A 99 -7.18 10.88 -11.27
CA GLN A 99 -8.29 11.08 -10.35
C GLN A 99 -7.89 10.49 -8.99
N HIS A 100 -8.09 11.27 -7.92
CA HIS A 100 -7.80 10.85 -6.56
C HIS A 100 -9.05 10.84 -5.69
N LEU A 101 -9.09 9.90 -4.75
CA LEU A 101 -10.03 9.92 -3.63
C LEU A 101 -9.32 10.51 -2.41
N ALA A 102 -9.88 11.58 -1.83
CA ALA A 102 -9.34 12.25 -0.66
C ALA A 102 -10.35 12.18 0.50
N PHE A 103 -10.02 11.39 1.52
CA PHE A 103 -10.89 11.17 2.68
C PHE A 103 -10.12 11.16 4.01
N GLY A 104 -8.94 11.79 3.99
CA GLY A 104 -8.09 12.06 5.14
C GLY A 104 -6.74 12.64 4.74
N GLU A 105 -5.80 12.66 5.68
CA GLU A 105 -4.50 13.31 5.54
C GLU A 105 -3.61 12.70 4.46
N PHE A 106 -3.51 11.35 4.45
CA PHE A 106 -2.59 10.67 3.54
C PHE A 106 -3.11 10.63 2.10
N SER A 107 -4.39 10.38 1.92
CA SER A 107 -5.03 10.42 0.62
C SER A 107 -5.01 11.82 -0.01
N ALA A 108 -5.20 12.87 0.80
CA ALA A 108 -5.06 14.25 0.35
C ALA A 108 -3.60 14.59 -0.05
N LYS A 109 -2.61 14.11 0.71
CA LYS A 109 -1.19 14.27 0.36
C LYS A 109 -0.83 13.59 -0.96
N PHE A 110 -1.34 12.39 -1.21
CA PHE A 110 -1.13 11.71 -2.48
C PHE A 110 -1.66 12.55 -3.65
N ALA A 111 -2.88 13.08 -3.55
CA ALA A 111 -3.43 14.00 -4.55
C ALA A 111 -2.58 15.27 -4.72
N ALA A 112 -2.06 15.82 -3.62
CA ALA A 112 -1.23 17.02 -3.65
C ALA A 112 0.10 16.81 -4.38
N VAL A 113 0.72 15.62 -4.27
CA VAL A 113 1.97 15.29 -4.99
C VAL A 113 1.75 15.34 -6.50
N THR A 114 0.69 14.71 -7.02
CA THR A 114 0.39 14.75 -8.46
C THR A 114 0.01 16.15 -8.92
N LYS A 115 -0.74 16.90 -8.11
CA LYS A 115 -1.08 18.30 -8.40
C LYS A 115 0.14 19.22 -8.47
N ALA A 116 1.15 18.97 -7.66
CA ALA A 116 2.38 19.76 -7.63
C ALA A 116 3.32 19.47 -8.81
N ALA A 117 3.09 18.40 -9.57
CA ALA A 117 3.93 18.02 -10.69
C ALA A 117 3.67 18.95 -11.89
N PRO A 118 4.64 19.80 -12.31
CA PRO A 118 4.39 20.89 -13.28
C PRO A 118 4.16 20.41 -14.72
N PHE A 119 4.38 19.13 -14.97
CA PHE A 119 4.22 18.47 -16.27
C PHE A 119 2.93 17.67 -16.38
N LEU A 120 2.13 17.58 -15.30
CA LEU A 120 0.83 16.91 -15.29
C LEU A 120 -0.32 17.92 -15.32
N GLY A 121 -1.46 17.51 -15.86
CA GLY A 121 -2.70 18.25 -15.73
C GLY A 121 -3.25 18.17 -14.30
N ASP A 122 -4.03 19.17 -13.90
CA ASP A 122 -4.67 19.20 -12.58
C ASP A 122 -5.49 17.92 -12.33
N PRO A 123 -5.26 17.19 -11.23
CA PRO A 123 -6.01 15.98 -10.94
C PRO A 123 -7.45 16.28 -10.58
N THR A 124 -8.37 15.39 -10.91
CA THR A 124 -9.69 15.34 -10.27
C THR A 124 -9.53 14.81 -8.86
N VAL A 125 -10.00 15.57 -7.87
CA VAL A 125 -10.00 15.13 -6.46
C VAL A 125 -11.44 15.00 -5.98
N ILE A 126 -11.86 13.77 -5.68
CA ILE A 126 -13.16 13.46 -5.11
C ILE A 126 -12.98 13.32 -3.61
N SER A 127 -13.58 14.24 -2.85
CA SER A 127 -13.41 14.30 -1.40
C SER A 127 -14.64 13.81 -0.65
N ALA A 128 -14.42 13.24 0.53
CA ALA A 128 -15.46 12.94 1.51
C ALA A 128 -15.06 13.49 2.90
N PRO A 129 -16.05 13.77 3.78
CA PRO A 129 -15.76 14.12 5.18
C PRO A 129 -15.07 12.97 5.92
N ALA A 130 -14.44 13.31 7.06
CA ALA A 130 -13.85 12.29 7.93
C ALA A 130 -14.90 11.26 8.39
N GLY A 131 -14.58 9.99 8.20
CA GLY A 131 -15.49 8.87 8.50
C GLY A 131 -16.24 8.33 7.29
N ASP A 132 -16.27 9.07 6.18
CA ASP A 132 -16.89 8.64 4.92
C ASP A 132 -15.83 8.32 3.87
N ALA A 133 -16.20 7.52 2.88
CA ALA A 133 -15.35 7.16 1.74
C ALA A 133 -16.00 7.61 0.41
N PRO A 134 -15.30 8.38 -0.42
CA PRO A 134 -15.78 8.69 -1.76
C PRO A 134 -15.60 7.48 -2.69
N ALA A 135 -16.35 7.44 -3.78
CA ALA A 135 -16.21 6.43 -4.82
C ALA A 135 -15.57 7.01 -6.08
N ALA A 136 -14.61 6.28 -6.66
CA ALA A 136 -14.05 6.63 -7.95
C ALA A 136 -15.10 6.44 -9.06
N ARG A 137 -15.02 7.27 -10.09
CA ARG A 137 -15.92 7.22 -11.26
C ARG A 137 -15.11 7.26 -12.54
N ALA A 138 -15.60 6.59 -13.58
CA ALA A 138 -14.95 6.63 -14.88
C ALA A 138 -14.84 8.06 -15.42
N GLU A 139 -13.67 8.42 -15.91
CA GLU A 139 -13.34 9.72 -16.46
C GLU A 139 -12.43 9.50 -17.70
N ALA A 140 -12.85 9.93 -18.87
CA ALA A 140 -12.22 9.57 -20.13
C ALA A 140 -10.81 10.18 -20.31
N ASP A 141 -10.56 11.34 -19.68
CA ASP A 141 -9.32 12.11 -19.82
C ASP A 141 -8.32 11.93 -18.66
N VAL A 142 -8.55 10.93 -17.80
CA VAL A 142 -7.56 10.49 -16.82
C VAL A 142 -6.93 9.17 -17.23
N ASP A 143 -5.67 9.00 -16.95
CA ASP A 143 -4.93 7.77 -17.19
C ASP A 143 -4.65 6.98 -15.89
N VAL A 144 -4.94 7.58 -14.74
CA VAL A 144 -4.72 6.97 -13.42
C VAL A 144 -5.85 7.28 -12.46
N TYR A 145 -6.33 6.25 -11.76
CA TYR A 145 -7.15 6.36 -10.55
C TYR A 145 -6.31 6.01 -9.35
N ALA A 146 -6.29 6.84 -8.29
CA ALA A 146 -5.41 6.65 -7.15
C ALA A 146 -6.09 6.93 -5.81
N TRP A 147 -5.87 6.05 -4.83
CA TRP A 147 -6.38 6.23 -3.46
C TRP A 147 -5.60 5.41 -2.43
N ALA A 148 -5.81 5.71 -1.15
CA ALA A 148 -5.37 4.87 -0.05
C ALA A 148 -6.40 3.75 0.20
N HIS A 149 -5.94 2.48 0.32
CA HIS A 149 -6.81 1.37 0.72
C HIS A 149 -7.34 1.58 2.15
N ASN A 150 -6.49 2.04 3.05
CA ASN A 150 -6.87 2.47 4.38
C ASN A 150 -6.30 3.87 4.65
N GLU A 151 -7.16 4.78 5.07
CA GLU A 151 -6.76 6.11 5.50
C GLU A 151 -6.54 6.10 7.02
N THR A 152 -5.29 6.05 7.43
CA THR A 152 -4.90 5.94 8.85
C THR A 152 -5.42 7.08 9.70
N SER A 153 -5.50 8.28 9.16
CA SER A 153 -5.91 9.48 9.91
C SER A 153 -7.39 9.50 10.27
N THR A 154 -8.24 8.80 9.52
CA THR A 154 -9.69 8.73 9.74
C THR A 154 -10.20 7.33 10.05
N GLY A 155 -9.37 6.29 9.85
CA GLY A 155 -9.75 4.89 10.08
C GLY A 155 -10.71 4.34 9.02
N VAL A 156 -10.78 4.96 7.84
CA VAL A 156 -11.68 4.55 6.76
C VAL A 156 -10.96 3.67 5.76
N ALA A 157 -11.53 2.51 5.45
CA ALA A 157 -11.04 1.61 4.41
C ALA A 157 -11.93 1.67 3.15
N VAL A 158 -11.30 1.67 1.98
CA VAL A 158 -11.96 1.71 0.67
C VAL A 158 -11.63 0.43 -0.09
N PRO A 159 -12.62 -0.25 -0.71
CA PRO A 159 -12.36 -1.42 -1.52
C PRO A 159 -11.39 -1.13 -2.68
N VAL A 160 -10.55 -2.12 -2.98
CA VAL A 160 -9.66 -2.07 -4.15
C VAL A 160 -10.42 -2.60 -5.37
N THR A 161 -11.16 -1.71 -6.01
CA THR A 161 -11.97 -2.05 -7.19
C THR A 161 -11.76 -1.04 -8.30
N ARG A 162 -11.59 -1.51 -9.53
CA ARG A 162 -11.53 -0.64 -10.71
C ARG A 162 -12.86 0.11 -10.87
N PRO A 163 -12.86 1.43 -11.14
CA PRO A 163 -14.09 2.16 -11.40
C PRO A 163 -14.87 1.56 -12.58
N SER A 164 -16.18 1.37 -12.40
CA SER A 164 -17.03 0.87 -13.49
C SER A 164 -16.97 1.81 -14.69
N GLY A 165 -16.68 1.27 -15.88
CA GLY A 165 -16.49 2.04 -17.11
C GLY A 165 -15.07 2.58 -17.33
N ALA A 166 -14.13 2.33 -16.41
CA ALA A 166 -12.72 2.60 -16.66
C ALA A 166 -12.15 1.60 -17.69
N THR A 167 -11.33 2.11 -18.62
CA THR A 167 -10.74 1.30 -19.68
C THR A 167 -9.51 0.51 -19.19
N ALA A 168 -9.09 -0.50 -19.95
CA ALA A 168 -7.99 -1.38 -19.55
C ALA A 168 -6.62 -0.67 -19.48
N ASP A 169 -6.44 0.38 -20.25
CA ASP A 169 -5.22 1.20 -20.30
C ASP A 169 -5.10 2.25 -19.19
N GLN A 170 -6.19 2.49 -18.45
CA GLN A 170 -6.19 3.35 -17.27
C GLN A 170 -5.71 2.55 -16.05
N LEU A 171 -4.72 3.06 -15.34
CA LEU A 171 -4.16 2.39 -14.16
C LEU A 171 -5.00 2.64 -12.90
N VAL A 172 -4.96 1.67 -11.99
CA VAL A 172 -5.44 1.84 -10.61
C VAL A 172 -4.24 1.73 -9.68
N LEU A 173 -3.94 2.80 -8.95
CA LEU A 173 -2.85 2.89 -7.99
C LEU A 173 -3.41 2.94 -6.58
N VAL A 174 -2.97 2.01 -5.74
CA VAL A 174 -3.48 1.88 -4.36
C VAL A 174 -2.32 1.97 -3.38
N ASP A 175 -2.36 2.97 -2.51
CA ASP A 175 -1.48 3.02 -1.34
C ASP A 175 -2.04 2.12 -0.25
N ALA A 176 -1.42 0.97 -0.07
CA ALA A 176 -1.81 -0.02 0.92
C ALA A 176 -0.89 -0.05 2.15
N THR A 177 -0.11 1.01 2.39
CA THR A 177 0.90 1.07 3.46
C THR A 177 0.35 0.68 4.83
N SER A 178 -0.83 1.16 5.20
CA SER A 178 -1.48 0.82 6.47
C SER A 178 -2.54 -0.27 6.36
N ALA A 179 -2.72 -0.88 5.18
CA ALA A 179 -3.71 -1.91 4.91
C ALA A 179 -3.08 -3.28 4.66
N ALA A 180 -1.95 -3.32 3.96
CA ALA A 180 -1.31 -4.56 3.54
C ALA A 180 -0.96 -5.45 4.74
N GLY A 181 -1.38 -6.71 4.69
CA GLY A 181 -1.20 -7.69 5.76
C GLY A 181 -2.19 -7.59 6.93
N GLY A 182 -3.07 -6.57 6.95
CA GLY A 182 -4.08 -6.37 8.00
C GLY A 182 -5.52 -6.37 7.49
N LEU A 183 -5.74 -5.87 6.28
CA LEU A 183 -7.06 -5.87 5.63
C LEU A 183 -7.09 -6.87 4.47
N PRO A 184 -8.23 -7.50 4.22
CA PRO A 184 -8.38 -8.30 3.01
C PRO A 184 -8.28 -7.38 1.79
N GLY A 185 -7.37 -7.68 0.91
CA GLY A 185 -7.16 -6.95 -0.33
C GLY A 185 -6.52 -7.88 -1.33
N THR A 186 -7.34 -8.61 -2.07
CA THR A 186 -6.86 -9.30 -3.25
C THR A 186 -6.82 -8.29 -4.39
N PRO A 187 -5.68 -8.06 -5.04
CA PRO A 187 -5.65 -7.27 -6.26
C PRO A 187 -6.65 -7.88 -7.25
N SER A 188 -7.52 -7.06 -7.83
CA SER A 188 -8.36 -7.54 -8.91
C SER A 188 -7.46 -8.02 -10.05
N PRO A 189 -7.73 -9.20 -10.66
CA PRO A 189 -6.96 -9.63 -11.80
C PRO A 189 -6.98 -8.55 -12.88
N PRO A 190 -5.90 -8.44 -13.70
CA PRO A 190 -5.90 -7.52 -14.82
C PRO A 190 -7.10 -7.85 -15.72
N PRO A 191 -7.71 -6.84 -16.37
CA PRO A 191 -8.79 -7.10 -17.32
C PRO A 191 -8.26 -8.07 -18.36
N ASP A 192 -9.03 -9.13 -18.62
CA ASP A 192 -8.70 -10.10 -19.66
C ASP A 192 -8.35 -9.33 -20.95
N HIS A 193 -7.14 -9.50 -21.42
CA HIS A 193 -6.81 -9.17 -22.79
C HIS A 193 -7.65 -10.12 -23.64
N GLN A 194 -8.86 -9.70 -23.99
CA GLN A 194 -9.57 -10.36 -25.07
C GLN A 194 -8.63 -10.26 -26.27
N SER A 195 -8.01 -11.38 -26.57
CA SER A 195 -7.33 -11.58 -27.84
C SER A 195 -8.35 -11.29 -28.93
N SER A 196 -8.26 -10.08 -29.51
CA SER A 196 -8.93 -9.76 -30.76
C SER A 196 -8.38 -10.72 -31.79
N GLY A 197 -9.16 -11.78 -32.06
CA GLY A 197 -8.97 -12.67 -33.20
C GLY A 197 -9.27 -11.94 -34.52
#